data_531f19527d52fc6dd9b105aff39b59cb
#
_entry.id   531f19527d52fc6dd9b105aff39b59cb
#
_cell.length_a   1.000
_cell.length_b   1.000
_cell.length_c   1.000
_cell.angle_alpha   90.00
_cell.angle_beta   90.00
_cell.angle_gamma   90.00
#
_symmetry.space_group_name_H-M   'P 1'
#
loop_
_entity.id
_entity.type
_entity.pdbx_description
1 polymer ?
#
loop_
_entity_poly.entity_id
_entity_poly.type
_entity_poly.pdbx_seq_one_letter_code
_entity_poly.pdbx_strand_id
1 'polypeptide(L)'
;MQNSMVGYSTLAFLFVFVAVISVANAAQDLCRVPGGKCGYGQCTGRTCPNMYPGYKSQWPELKGVSAVAAKQIIEKENPFVKAWIYPASFLLEAIICSKRVVLSTPDNDCPYGHVTNSPYVG
;
A
#
# COMPACT_ATOMS: atom_id res chain seq x y z
N MET A 1 0.21 55.49 0.21
CA MET A 1 -0.79 54.56 -0.35
C MET A 1 -0.21 53.46 -1.25
N GLN A 2 1.03 53.54 -1.71
CA GLN A 2 1.62 52.50 -2.56
C GLN A 2 2.24 51.32 -1.80
N ASN A 3 2.43 51.40 -0.48
CA ASN A 3 3.09 50.34 0.31
C ASN A 3 2.16 49.24 0.81
N SER A 4 0.85 49.37 0.65
CA SER A 4 -0.09 48.36 1.13
C SER A 4 -0.39 47.22 0.11
N MET A 5 -0.07 47.41 -1.18
CA MET A 5 -0.27 46.41 -2.22
C MET A 5 0.81 45.35 -2.29
N VAL A 6 2.02 45.57 -1.83
CA VAL A 6 3.15 44.66 -1.85
C VAL A 6 3.02 43.57 -0.79
N GLY A 7 2.34 43.84 0.33
CA GLY A 7 2.12 42.91 1.43
C GLY A 7 1.14 41.78 1.10
N TYR A 8 0.17 42.02 0.26
CA TYR A 8 -0.86 41.01 -0.09
C TYR A 8 -0.35 39.95 -1.07
N SER A 9 0.56 40.31 -1.97
CA SER A 9 1.06 39.31 -2.94
C SER A 9 2.05 38.35 -2.33
N THR A 10 2.85 38.72 -1.35
CA THR A 10 3.77 37.80 -0.63
C THR A 10 3.02 36.82 0.27
N LEU A 11 1.96 37.26 0.93
CA LEU A 11 1.11 36.36 1.72
C LEU A 11 0.34 35.34 0.87
N ALA A 12 -0.16 35.75 -0.31
CA ALA A 12 -0.83 34.85 -1.24
C ALA A 12 0.11 33.76 -1.78
N PHE A 13 1.37 34.08 -2.08
CA PHE A 13 2.36 33.10 -2.49
C PHE A 13 2.71 32.08 -1.41
N LEU A 14 2.81 32.49 -0.15
CA LEU A 14 3.06 31.62 0.99
C LEU A 14 1.91 30.63 1.22
N PHE A 15 0.67 31.05 1.10
CA PHE A 15 -0.49 30.17 1.24
C PHE A 15 -0.56 29.12 0.13
N VAL A 16 -0.28 29.48 -1.12
CA VAL A 16 -0.25 28.56 -2.25
C VAL A 16 0.85 27.51 -2.07
N PHE A 17 2.02 27.89 -1.56
CA PHE A 17 3.14 26.98 -1.33
C PHE A 17 2.83 25.95 -0.22
N VAL A 18 2.22 26.37 0.87
CA VAL A 18 1.80 25.49 1.97
C VAL A 18 0.71 24.51 1.52
N ALA A 19 -0.26 24.95 0.71
CA ALA A 19 -1.31 24.09 0.17
C ALA A 19 -0.74 23.02 -0.76
N VAL A 20 0.24 23.31 -1.60
CA VAL A 20 0.89 22.35 -2.51
C VAL A 20 1.68 21.30 -1.73
N ILE A 21 2.39 21.66 -0.67
CA ILE A 21 3.12 20.73 0.19
C ILE A 21 2.13 19.77 0.91
N SER A 22 1.02 20.28 1.40
CA SER A 22 -0.01 19.48 2.08
C SER A 22 -0.64 18.44 1.15
N VAL A 23 -0.91 18.78 -0.10
CA VAL A 23 -1.46 17.87 -1.11
C VAL A 23 -0.45 16.78 -1.48
N ALA A 24 0.83 17.10 -1.61
CA ALA A 24 1.88 16.13 -1.91
C ALA A 24 2.04 15.09 -0.79
N ASN A 25 1.99 15.51 0.47
CA ASN A 25 2.06 14.61 1.62
C ASN A 25 0.82 13.70 1.72
N ALA A 26 -0.37 14.23 1.48
CA ALA A 26 -1.61 13.45 1.45
C ALA A 26 -1.61 12.38 0.35
N ALA A 27 -1.03 12.67 -0.83
CA ALA A 27 -0.90 11.71 -1.92
C ALA A 27 0.06 10.56 -1.59
N GLN A 28 1.11 10.82 -0.81
CA GLN A 28 2.03 9.78 -0.33
C GLN A 28 1.39 8.87 0.72
N ASP A 29 0.56 9.41 1.60
CA ASP A 29 -0.17 8.62 2.60
C ASP A 29 -1.24 7.72 1.96
N LEU A 30 -1.86 8.14 0.86
CA LEU A 30 -2.82 7.34 0.11
C LEU A 30 -2.20 6.13 -0.60
N CYS A 31 -0.89 6.09 -0.72
CA CYS A 31 -0.16 5.00 -1.35
C CYS A 31 -0.10 3.72 -0.50
N ARG A 32 -0.26 3.84 0.82
CA ARG A 32 -0.29 2.70 1.73
C ARG A 32 -1.72 2.31 2.05
N VAL A 33 -2.11 1.10 1.67
CA VAL A 33 -3.42 0.55 2.03
C VAL A 33 -3.20 -0.55 3.07
N PRO A 34 -3.31 -0.24 4.37
CA PRO A 34 -3.18 -1.24 5.42
C PRO A 34 -4.36 -2.21 5.40
N GLY A 35 -4.09 -3.48 5.66
CA GLY A 35 -5.09 -4.53 5.65
C GLY A 35 -5.55 -4.98 7.04
N GLY A 36 -5.02 -4.42 8.12
CA GLY A 36 -5.41 -4.79 9.48
C GLY A 36 -4.28 -5.39 10.31
N LYS A 37 -4.58 -6.39 11.11
CA LYS A 37 -3.61 -7.00 12.04
C LYS A 37 -2.61 -7.89 11.31
N CYS A 38 -1.33 -7.81 11.72
CA CYS A 38 -0.26 -8.65 11.18
C CYS A 38 -0.47 -10.15 11.48
N GLY A 39 -0.82 -10.50 12.73
CA GLY A 39 -0.84 -11.89 13.17
C GLY A 39 0.55 -12.52 13.07
N TYR A 40 1.43 -12.27 14.03
CA TYR A 40 2.80 -12.77 14.03
C TYR A 40 2.84 -14.27 13.80
N GLY A 41 3.69 -14.73 12.88
CA GLY A 41 3.83 -16.11 12.46
C GLY A 41 5.28 -16.55 12.36
N GLN A 42 5.50 -17.86 12.24
CA GLN A 42 6.82 -18.46 12.11
C GLN A 42 7.14 -18.88 10.67
N CYS A 43 6.15 -18.95 9.80
CA CYS A 43 6.34 -19.34 8.41
C CYS A 43 5.42 -18.53 7.47
N THR A 44 5.84 -18.43 6.22
CA THR A 44 5.10 -17.77 5.16
C THR A 44 4.24 -18.76 4.37
N GLY A 45 3.37 -18.27 3.49
CA GLY A 45 2.64 -19.11 2.56
C GLY A 45 3.52 -19.91 1.60
N ARG A 46 4.77 -19.47 1.37
CA ARG A 46 5.77 -20.21 0.58
C ARG A 46 6.39 -21.37 1.35
N THR A 47 6.70 -21.17 2.62
CA THR A 47 7.35 -22.17 3.48
C THR A 47 6.34 -23.12 4.14
N CYS A 48 5.12 -22.66 4.36
CA CYS A 48 4.01 -23.42 4.93
C CYS A 48 2.77 -23.30 4.04
N PRO A 49 2.74 -23.97 2.87
CA PRO A 49 1.65 -23.80 1.91
C PRO A 49 0.28 -24.26 2.43
N ASN A 50 0.25 -25.11 3.44
CA ASN A 50 -0.98 -25.62 4.06
C ASN A 50 -1.30 -24.91 5.40
N MET A 51 -0.77 -23.71 5.61
CA MET A 51 -0.98 -22.95 6.85
C MET A 51 -2.46 -22.60 7.13
N TYR A 52 -3.26 -22.53 6.08
CA TYR A 52 -4.72 -22.39 6.14
C TYR A 52 -5.37 -23.54 5.37
N PRO A 53 -5.66 -24.69 6.01
CA PRO A 53 -6.23 -25.84 5.32
C PRO A 53 -7.52 -25.49 4.56
N GLY A 54 -7.57 -25.86 3.27
CA GLY A 54 -8.69 -25.55 2.39
C GLY A 54 -8.67 -24.16 1.76
N TYR A 55 -7.70 -23.31 2.08
CA TYR A 55 -7.55 -21.95 1.53
C TYR A 55 -6.18 -21.75 0.91
N LYS A 56 -6.12 -20.85 -0.07
CA LYS A 56 -4.84 -20.46 -0.71
C LYS A 56 -3.97 -19.68 0.26
N SER A 57 -2.67 -19.87 0.14
CA SER A 57 -1.63 -19.12 0.86
C SER A 57 -0.65 -18.41 -0.08
N GLN A 58 -0.78 -18.60 -1.39
CA GLN A 58 0.04 -18.00 -2.45
C GLN A 58 -0.84 -17.68 -3.66
N TRP A 59 -0.53 -16.57 -4.33
CA TRP A 59 -1.24 -16.09 -5.53
C TRP A 59 -0.27 -15.65 -6.62
N PRO A 60 0.60 -16.53 -7.14
CA PRO A 60 1.55 -16.14 -8.18
C PRO A 60 0.88 -15.65 -9.46
N GLU A 61 -0.35 -16.09 -9.73
CA GLU A 61 -1.18 -15.68 -10.86
C GLU A 61 -1.62 -14.21 -10.80
N LEU A 62 -1.56 -13.57 -9.64
CA LEU A 62 -1.97 -12.17 -9.47
C LEU A 62 -0.86 -11.17 -9.75
N LYS A 63 0.36 -11.61 -10.01
CA LYS A 63 1.41 -10.73 -10.51
C LYS A 63 0.98 -10.12 -11.85
N GLY A 64 1.04 -8.79 -11.94
CA GLY A 64 0.58 -8.04 -13.12
C GLY A 64 -0.90 -7.64 -13.10
N VAL A 65 -1.67 -8.12 -12.13
CA VAL A 65 -3.07 -7.72 -11.94
C VAL A 65 -3.11 -6.39 -11.16
N SER A 66 -4.15 -5.58 -11.36
CA SER A 66 -4.39 -4.38 -10.55
C SER A 66 -4.34 -4.72 -9.07
N ALA A 67 -3.58 -3.95 -8.27
CA ALA A 67 -3.43 -4.21 -6.85
C ALA A 67 -4.76 -4.16 -6.08
N VAL A 68 -5.65 -3.24 -6.44
CA VAL A 68 -6.99 -3.13 -5.84
C VAL A 68 -7.83 -4.37 -6.16
N ALA A 69 -7.79 -4.85 -7.40
CA ALA A 69 -8.49 -6.07 -7.80
C ALA A 69 -7.87 -7.31 -7.15
N ALA A 70 -6.55 -7.40 -7.09
CA ALA A 70 -5.82 -8.48 -6.43
C ALA A 70 -6.16 -8.57 -4.93
N LYS A 71 -6.25 -7.43 -4.25
CA LYS A 71 -6.67 -7.36 -2.84
C LYS A 71 -8.06 -7.99 -2.64
N GLN A 72 -9.02 -7.67 -3.49
CA GLN A 72 -10.37 -8.22 -3.41
C GLN A 72 -10.38 -9.73 -3.64
N ILE A 73 -9.62 -10.22 -4.61
CA ILE A 73 -9.50 -11.65 -4.92
C ILE A 73 -8.89 -12.42 -3.74
N ILE A 74 -7.79 -11.93 -3.20
CA ILE A 74 -7.09 -12.56 -2.06
C ILE A 74 -8.00 -12.67 -0.85
N GLU A 75 -8.64 -11.58 -0.46
CA GLU A 75 -9.50 -11.53 0.72
C GLU A 75 -10.79 -12.35 0.56
N LYS A 76 -11.24 -12.58 -0.68
CA LYS A 76 -12.34 -13.46 -0.99
C LYS A 76 -11.92 -14.94 -0.94
N GLU A 77 -10.76 -15.27 -1.50
CA GLU A 77 -10.26 -16.65 -1.57
C GLU A 77 -9.73 -17.16 -0.23
N ASN A 78 -9.24 -16.25 0.63
CA ASN A 78 -8.83 -16.58 2.00
C ASN A 78 -9.32 -15.51 2.98
N PRO A 79 -10.44 -15.75 3.69
CA PRO A 79 -11.03 -14.77 4.61
C PRO A 79 -10.22 -14.53 5.89
N PHE A 80 -9.18 -15.32 6.17
CA PHE A 80 -8.33 -15.17 7.34
C PHE A 80 -7.21 -14.15 7.14
N VAL A 81 -6.97 -13.71 5.90
CA VAL A 81 -5.90 -12.79 5.57
C VAL A 81 -6.44 -11.48 5.03
N LYS A 82 -5.62 -10.43 5.12
CA LYS A 82 -5.86 -9.13 4.47
C LYS A 82 -4.67 -8.78 3.59
N ALA A 83 -4.94 -8.26 2.41
CA ALA A 83 -3.90 -7.76 1.54
C ALA A 83 -3.59 -6.30 1.85
N TRP A 84 -2.31 -5.99 1.85
CA TRP A 84 -1.76 -4.66 2.12
C TRP A 84 -1.06 -4.18 0.86
N ILE A 85 -1.37 -2.97 0.42
CA ILE A 85 -0.77 -2.38 -0.77
C ILE A 85 0.31 -1.39 -0.35
N TYR A 86 1.51 -1.57 -0.89
CA TYR A 86 2.66 -0.71 -0.64
C TYR A 86 3.35 -0.30 -1.93
N PRO A 87 3.97 0.89 -1.98
CA PRO A 87 4.86 1.23 -3.08
C PRO A 87 6.10 0.32 -3.08
N ALA A 88 6.64 0.02 -4.25
CA ALA A 88 7.79 -0.88 -4.41
C ALA A 88 9.02 -0.45 -3.63
N SER A 89 9.22 0.87 -3.44
CA SER A 89 10.32 1.44 -2.65
C SER A 89 10.13 1.34 -1.14
N PHE A 90 8.94 0.96 -0.66
CA PHE A 90 8.67 0.87 0.76
C PHE A 90 9.41 -0.32 1.40
N LEU A 91 10.21 -0.03 2.41
CA LEU A 91 10.91 -1.06 3.18
C LEU A 91 9.99 -1.60 4.27
N LEU A 92 9.62 -2.86 4.12
CA LEU A 92 8.88 -3.59 5.14
C LEU A 92 9.84 -4.11 6.21
N GLU A 93 9.36 -4.12 7.46
CA GLU A 93 10.06 -4.81 8.54
C GLU A 93 10.19 -6.31 8.23
N ALA A 94 11.32 -6.91 8.62
CA ALA A 94 11.61 -8.33 8.41
C ALA A 94 10.85 -9.22 9.40
N ILE A 95 9.54 -9.03 9.50
CA ILE A 95 8.65 -9.83 10.34
C ILE A 95 7.73 -10.67 9.47
N ILE A 96 7.38 -11.86 9.94
CA ILE A 96 6.42 -12.74 9.29
C ILE A 96 5.03 -12.49 9.87
N CYS A 97 4.08 -12.18 9.00
CA CYS A 97 2.69 -11.91 9.37
C CYS A 97 1.79 -13.00 8.81
N SER A 98 1.21 -13.82 9.68
CA SER A 98 0.31 -14.91 9.27
C SER A 98 -1.03 -14.43 8.69
N LYS A 99 -1.40 -13.18 8.90
CA LYS A 99 -2.66 -12.57 8.43
C LYS A 99 -2.48 -11.52 7.34
N ARG A 100 -1.28 -11.38 6.81
CA ARG A 100 -0.94 -10.35 5.82
C ARG A 100 -0.53 -10.97 4.49
N VAL A 101 -0.98 -10.35 3.41
CA VAL A 101 -0.43 -10.56 2.08
C VAL A 101 0.03 -9.20 1.56
N VAL A 102 1.28 -9.08 1.16
CA VAL A 102 1.84 -7.82 0.66
C VAL A 102 1.69 -7.76 -0.86
N LEU A 103 1.07 -6.68 -1.33
CA LEU A 103 0.96 -6.32 -2.73
C LEU A 103 1.85 -5.10 -2.98
N SER A 104 2.89 -5.28 -3.77
CA SER A 104 3.79 -4.20 -4.17
C SER A 104 3.35 -3.61 -5.51
N THR A 105 3.33 -2.28 -5.61
CA THR A 105 2.99 -1.55 -6.84
C THR A 105 4.08 -0.57 -7.20
N PRO A 106 4.20 -0.13 -8.47
CA PRO A 106 5.10 0.96 -8.83
C PRO A 106 4.81 2.22 -8.00
N ASP A 107 5.86 2.93 -7.56
CA ASP A 107 5.72 4.10 -6.67
C ASP A 107 4.82 5.20 -7.23
N ASN A 108 4.87 5.42 -8.55
CA ASN A 108 4.11 6.46 -9.23
C ASN A 108 2.64 6.07 -9.50
N ASP A 109 2.27 4.79 -9.36
CA ASP A 109 0.92 4.27 -9.64
C ASP A 109 0.24 3.68 -8.39
N CYS A 110 0.80 3.82 -7.23
CA CYS A 110 0.28 3.28 -5.99
C CYS A 110 -0.92 4.12 -5.49
N PRO A 111 -2.03 3.51 -5.05
CA PRO A 111 -2.30 2.06 -4.94
C PRO A 111 -2.94 1.43 -6.19
N TYR A 112 -3.17 2.20 -7.24
CA TYR A 112 -3.96 1.81 -8.43
C TYR A 112 -3.17 1.04 -9.49
N GLY A 113 -1.85 0.93 -9.34
CA GLY A 113 -0.99 0.20 -10.25
C GLY A 113 -1.17 -1.32 -10.18
N HIS A 114 -0.43 -2.01 -11.03
CA HIS A 114 -0.40 -3.47 -11.07
C HIS A 114 0.55 -4.05 -10.02
N VAL A 115 0.27 -5.27 -9.59
CA VAL A 115 1.11 -6.00 -8.64
C VAL A 115 2.43 -6.39 -9.29
N THR A 116 3.55 -6.03 -8.67
CA THR A 116 4.91 -6.30 -9.18
C THR A 116 5.55 -7.55 -8.58
N ASN A 117 5.07 -8.00 -7.42
CA ASN A 117 5.56 -9.20 -6.74
C ASN A 117 4.64 -10.40 -6.96
N SER A 118 5.10 -11.58 -6.57
CA SER A 118 4.28 -12.78 -6.47
C SER A 118 3.69 -12.88 -5.05
N PRO A 119 2.38 -12.61 -4.85
CA PRO A 119 1.82 -12.49 -3.50
C PRO A 119 1.78 -13.81 -2.74
N TYR A 120 2.05 -13.75 -1.46
CA TYR A 120 1.92 -14.86 -0.51
C TYR A 120 1.67 -14.35 0.90
N VAL A 121 1.15 -15.19 1.77
CA VAL A 121 0.98 -14.87 3.19
C VAL A 121 2.34 -14.71 3.86
N GLY A 122 2.53 -13.58 4.48
CA GLY A 122 3.83 -13.31 5.14
C GLY A 122 4.08 -11.88 5.58
#